data_962275313a598898d198c2cf72e541e4
#
_entry.id   962275313a598898d198c2cf72e541e4
#
_cell.length_a   1.000
_cell.length_b   1.000
_cell.length_c   1.000
_cell.angle_alpha   90.00
_cell.angle_beta   90.00
_cell.angle_gamma   90.00
#
_symmetry.space_group_name_H-M   'P 1'
#
loop_
_entity.id
_entity.type
_entity.pdbx_description
1 polymer ?
#
loop_
_entity_poly.entity_id
_entity_poly.type
_entity_poly.pdbx_seq_one_letter_code
_entity_poly.pdbx_strand_id
1 'polypeptide(L)'
;MEKAAEHGIYIHGGSITEEIPGEKRACNTSVLIGPDGRILAKYQKLHTFDITLADGRPFRESDRIRPGDAVVTAETELGCFGMSICYDVRFPELYRLLAIKGARVLFVPVSFTKETGEEHLEMLLRARAVENGCYVIAAAQTGVKPAYTAYGNSMLIDPWGKVLVRAGSETGVFYGEIDLDHADAVRRRMPSLESRRTDVYQVEEKRK
;
A
#
# COMPACT_ATOMS: atom_id res chain seq x y z
N MET A 1 15.90 -11.23 -1.50
CA MET A 1 17.09 -10.84 -0.71
C MET A 1 18.33 -10.86 -1.60
N GLU A 2 18.70 -12.00 -2.17
CA GLU A 2 19.86 -12.17 -3.07
C GLU A 2 19.88 -11.17 -4.24
N LYS A 3 18.76 -11.05 -4.97
CA LYS A 3 18.65 -10.10 -6.10
C LYS A 3 18.74 -8.64 -5.69
N ALA A 4 18.30 -8.27 -4.51
CA ALA A 4 18.47 -6.91 -4.01
C ALA A 4 19.95 -6.58 -3.80
N ALA A 5 20.70 -7.49 -3.18
CA ALA A 5 22.14 -7.34 -2.96
C ALA A 5 22.95 -7.42 -4.28
N GLU A 6 22.59 -8.35 -5.17
CA GLU A 6 23.26 -8.52 -6.48
C GLU A 6 23.19 -7.25 -7.34
N HIS A 7 22.04 -6.54 -7.29
CA HIS A 7 21.82 -5.34 -8.11
C HIS A 7 21.92 -4.03 -7.34
N GLY A 8 22.16 -4.07 -6.03
CA GLY A 8 22.24 -2.87 -5.19
C GLY A 8 20.97 -2.03 -5.17
N ILE A 9 19.77 -2.68 -5.17
CA ILE A 9 18.47 -2.01 -5.28
C ILE A 9 17.57 -2.32 -4.09
N TYR A 10 16.62 -1.40 -3.82
CA TYR A 10 15.51 -1.68 -2.92
C TYR A 10 14.45 -2.54 -3.64
N ILE A 11 13.89 -3.52 -2.93
CA ILE A 11 12.80 -4.35 -3.45
C ILE A 11 11.65 -4.35 -2.45
N HIS A 12 10.50 -3.82 -2.86
CA HIS A 12 9.24 -4.07 -2.16
C HIS A 12 8.64 -5.37 -2.71
N GLY A 13 8.58 -6.40 -1.84
CA GLY A 13 8.30 -7.79 -2.25
C GLY A 13 6.82 -8.11 -2.54
N GLY A 14 5.95 -7.07 -2.67
CA GLY A 14 4.51 -7.31 -2.78
C GLY A 14 3.94 -7.83 -1.45
N SER A 15 3.07 -8.85 -1.50
CA SER A 15 2.58 -9.49 -0.27
C SER A 15 2.47 -11.01 -0.40
N ILE A 16 2.72 -11.72 0.69
CA ILE A 16 2.71 -13.18 0.79
C ILE A 16 1.93 -13.63 2.03
N THR A 17 1.45 -14.86 2.00
CA THR A 17 0.94 -15.54 3.18
C THR A 17 2.13 -16.02 4.02
N GLU A 18 2.22 -15.55 5.24
CA GLU A 18 3.26 -15.92 6.21
C GLU A 18 2.66 -16.75 7.33
N GLU A 19 3.14 -17.97 7.50
CA GLU A 19 2.79 -18.82 8.64
C GLU A 19 3.43 -18.29 9.93
N ILE A 20 2.65 -18.28 11.00
CA ILE A 20 3.10 -17.87 12.32
C ILE A 20 3.19 -19.13 13.20
N PRO A 21 4.38 -19.49 13.71
CA PRO A 21 4.55 -20.65 14.56
C PRO A 21 3.59 -20.66 15.75
N GLY A 22 2.83 -21.75 15.90
CA GLY A 22 1.85 -21.91 16.99
C GLY A 22 0.48 -21.26 16.74
N GLU A 23 0.29 -20.54 15.66
CA GLU A 23 -0.98 -19.90 15.28
C GLU A 23 -1.72 -20.74 14.22
N LYS A 24 -3.06 -20.74 14.31
CA LYS A 24 -3.90 -21.40 13.28
C LYS A 24 -4.08 -20.54 12.02
N ARG A 25 -3.95 -19.24 12.15
CA ARG A 25 -4.10 -18.26 11.07
C ARG A 25 -2.73 -17.72 10.68
N ALA A 26 -2.52 -17.59 9.39
CA ALA A 26 -1.36 -16.90 8.82
C ALA A 26 -1.51 -15.36 8.87
N CYS A 27 -0.46 -14.64 8.53
CA CYS A 27 -0.53 -13.20 8.24
C CYS A 27 -0.39 -12.96 6.74
N ASN A 28 -0.98 -11.89 6.24
CA ASN A 28 -0.68 -11.37 4.92
C ASN A 28 0.42 -10.32 5.09
N THR A 29 1.63 -10.67 4.64
CA THR A 29 2.85 -9.94 4.98
C THR A 29 3.53 -9.36 3.74
N SER A 30 3.97 -8.12 3.86
CA SER A 30 4.83 -7.43 2.90
C SER A 30 6.17 -7.09 3.53
N VAL A 31 7.23 -7.12 2.71
CA VAL A 31 8.58 -6.77 3.14
C VAL A 31 9.22 -5.75 2.20
N LEU A 32 9.99 -4.83 2.79
CA LEU A 32 10.93 -3.98 2.07
C LEU A 32 12.34 -4.51 2.32
N ILE A 33 13.07 -4.77 1.24
CA ILE A 33 14.43 -5.30 1.25
C ILE A 33 15.36 -4.21 0.76
N GLY A 34 16.44 -3.98 1.49
CA GLY A 34 17.47 -3.00 1.15
C GLY A 34 18.49 -3.50 0.12
N PRO A 35 19.33 -2.60 -0.40
CA PRO A 35 20.36 -2.91 -1.39
C PRO A 35 21.48 -3.83 -0.87
N ASP A 36 21.54 -4.06 0.43
CA ASP A 36 22.40 -5.04 1.08
C ASP A 36 21.75 -6.44 1.22
N GLY A 37 20.51 -6.60 0.73
CA GLY A 37 19.74 -7.83 0.82
C GLY A 37 19.05 -8.06 2.16
N ARG A 38 19.14 -7.14 3.12
CA ARG A 38 18.46 -7.26 4.42
C ARG A 38 17.02 -6.76 4.36
N ILE A 39 16.17 -7.34 5.18
CA ILE A 39 14.80 -6.85 5.38
C ILE A 39 14.88 -5.61 6.25
N LEU A 40 14.48 -4.46 5.68
CA LEU A 40 14.44 -3.16 6.36
C LEU A 40 13.12 -2.95 7.11
N ALA A 41 12.02 -3.43 6.54
CA ALA A 41 10.71 -3.32 7.14
C ALA A 41 9.85 -4.53 6.79
N LYS A 42 8.96 -4.90 7.72
CA LYS A 42 7.98 -5.96 7.58
C LYS A 42 6.64 -5.45 8.04
N TYR A 43 5.64 -5.54 7.19
CA TYR A 43 4.28 -5.09 7.46
C TYR A 43 3.32 -6.27 7.35
N GLN A 44 2.46 -6.45 8.34
CA GLN A 44 1.35 -7.39 8.33
C GLN A 44 0.05 -6.61 8.12
N LYS A 45 -0.73 -7.02 7.13
CA LYS A 45 -1.98 -6.37 6.72
C LYS A 45 -2.90 -6.12 7.93
N LEU A 46 -3.30 -4.86 8.13
CA LEU A 46 -4.13 -4.47 9.27
C LEU A 46 -5.62 -4.82 9.05
N HIS A 47 -6.13 -4.61 7.84
CA HIS A 47 -7.56 -4.74 7.55
C HIS A 47 -7.82 -5.98 6.71
N THR A 48 -8.41 -7.01 7.30
CA THR A 48 -8.86 -8.22 6.58
C THR A 48 -10.06 -7.90 5.69
N PHE A 49 -10.08 -8.53 4.50
CA PHE A 49 -11.14 -8.35 3.52
C PHE A 49 -12.34 -9.21 3.88
N ASP A 50 -13.19 -8.71 4.77
CA ASP A 50 -14.42 -9.37 5.22
C ASP A 50 -15.61 -8.61 4.65
N ILE A 51 -16.30 -9.22 3.68
CA ILE A 51 -17.38 -8.58 2.93
C ILE A 51 -18.57 -9.54 2.75
N THR A 52 -19.66 -8.99 2.28
CA THR A 52 -20.77 -9.76 1.71
C THR A 52 -20.75 -9.58 0.19
N LEU A 53 -20.68 -10.69 -0.54
CA LEU A 53 -20.70 -10.70 -2.00
C LEU A 53 -22.11 -10.29 -2.52
N ALA A 54 -22.19 -9.92 -3.80
CA ALA A 54 -23.44 -9.50 -4.42
C ALA A 54 -24.55 -10.57 -4.34
N ASP A 55 -24.19 -11.85 -4.29
CA ASP A 55 -25.11 -12.97 -4.12
C ASP A 55 -25.48 -13.27 -2.64
N GLY A 56 -25.07 -12.40 -1.72
CA GLY A 56 -25.34 -12.51 -0.28
C GLY A 56 -24.40 -13.43 0.50
N ARG A 57 -23.47 -14.12 -0.15
CA ARG A 57 -22.51 -15.00 0.55
C ARG A 57 -21.43 -14.18 1.26
N PRO A 58 -21.07 -14.56 2.49
CA PRO A 58 -19.95 -13.92 3.18
C PRO A 58 -18.61 -14.38 2.58
N PHE A 59 -17.68 -13.44 2.41
CA PHE A 59 -16.27 -13.72 2.21
C PHE A 59 -15.51 -13.23 3.44
N ARG A 60 -14.78 -14.12 4.11
CA ARG A 60 -14.09 -13.86 5.37
C ARG A 60 -12.61 -14.17 5.25
N GLU A 61 -11.79 -13.16 4.95
CA GLU A 61 -10.33 -13.31 4.98
C GLU A 61 -9.85 -13.58 6.41
N SER A 62 -10.52 -13.02 7.41
CA SER A 62 -10.20 -13.17 8.83
C SER A 62 -10.28 -14.60 9.36
N ASP A 63 -10.97 -15.51 8.66
CA ASP A 63 -11.00 -16.93 9.02
C ASP A 63 -9.62 -17.59 8.89
N ARG A 64 -8.79 -17.09 7.98
CA ARG A 64 -7.48 -17.66 7.62
C ARG A 64 -6.32 -16.72 7.90
N ILE A 65 -6.57 -15.42 7.87
CA ILE A 65 -5.56 -14.36 8.03
C ILE A 65 -5.80 -13.61 9.35
N ARG A 66 -4.79 -13.59 10.18
CA ARG A 66 -4.75 -12.76 11.38
C ARG A 66 -4.36 -11.33 10.97
N PRO A 67 -5.10 -10.29 11.40
CA PRO A 67 -4.67 -8.92 11.17
C PRO A 67 -3.35 -8.62 11.89
N GLY A 68 -2.55 -7.75 11.29
CA GLY A 68 -1.39 -7.13 11.90
C GLY A 68 -1.81 -6.13 12.99
N ASP A 69 -0.82 -5.49 13.60
CA ASP A 69 -1.05 -4.63 14.77
C ASP A 69 -0.17 -3.37 14.80
N ALA A 70 0.52 -3.06 13.69
CA ALA A 70 1.43 -1.93 13.61
C ALA A 70 1.31 -1.16 12.30
N VAL A 71 1.45 0.16 12.39
CA VAL A 71 1.62 1.06 11.23
C VAL A 71 3.11 1.14 10.91
N VAL A 72 3.51 0.68 9.74
CA VAL A 72 4.93 0.51 9.37
C VAL A 72 5.36 1.50 8.32
N THR A 73 6.41 2.26 8.64
CA THR A 73 7.21 3.07 7.71
C THR A 73 8.65 2.58 7.71
N ALA A 74 9.36 2.82 6.63
CA ALA A 74 10.78 2.51 6.49
C ALA A 74 11.55 3.75 6.04
N GLU A 75 12.49 4.20 6.86
CA GLU A 75 13.46 5.22 6.48
C GLU A 75 14.54 4.60 5.61
N THR A 76 14.83 5.22 4.48
CA THR A 76 15.86 4.79 3.53
C THR A 76 16.61 5.99 2.99
N GLU A 77 17.72 5.76 2.28
CA GLU A 77 18.45 6.81 1.56
C GLU A 77 17.58 7.47 0.46
N LEU A 78 16.57 6.74 -0.04
CA LEU A 78 15.60 7.24 -1.02
C LEU A 78 14.38 7.92 -0.38
N GLY A 79 14.39 8.14 0.95
CA GLY A 79 13.29 8.74 1.71
C GLY A 79 12.48 7.73 2.51
N CYS A 80 11.42 8.22 3.15
CA CYS A 80 10.55 7.43 3.99
C CYS A 80 9.43 6.78 3.16
N PHE A 81 9.29 5.47 3.29
CA PHE A 81 8.29 4.64 2.60
C PHE A 81 7.23 4.15 3.58
N GLY A 82 5.95 4.25 3.19
CA GLY A 82 4.82 3.71 3.94
C GLY A 82 4.33 2.39 3.34
N MET A 83 4.03 1.42 4.21
CA MET A 83 3.60 0.09 3.79
C MET A 83 2.12 -0.15 4.06
N SER A 84 1.43 -0.73 3.09
CA SER A 84 0.04 -1.17 3.20
C SER A 84 -0.21 -2.36 2.27
N ILE A 85 -1.36 -3.04 2.39
CA ILE A 85 -1.73 -4.16 1.52
C ILE A 85 -3.21 -4.07 1.14
N CYS A 86 -3.49 -3.94 -0.16
CA CYS A 86 -4.78 -4.19 -0.81
C CYS A 86 -5.96 -3.48 -0.12
N TYR A 87 -6.76 -4.19 0.69
CA TYR A 87 -7.95 -3.67 1.34
C TYR A 87 -7.68 -2.48 2.26
N ASP A 88 -6.44 -2.36 2.76
CA ASP A 88 -5.99 -1.21 3.54
C ASP A 88 -6.24 0.12 2.81
N VAL A 89 -6.25 0.14 1.47
CA VAL A 89 -6.48 1.36 0.69
C VAL A 89 -7.83 2.02 0.99
N ARG A 90 -8.78 1.30 1.56
CA ARG A 90 -10.10 1.83 1.92
C ARG A 90 -10.12 2.61 3.24
N PHE A 91 -9.04 2.56 4.01
CA PHE A 91 -8.93 3.15 5.34
C PHE A 91 -8.00 4.37 5.32
N PRO A 92 -8.53 5.58 5.12
CA PRO A 92 -7.73 6.82 5.01
C PRO A 92 -6.90 7.10 6.27
N GLU A 93 -7.35 6.63 7.42
CA GLU A 93 -6.67 6.81 8.70
C GLU A 93 -5.26 6.19 8.68
N LEU A 94 -5.11 4.98 8.14
CA LEU A 94 -3.82 4.31 8.00
C LEU A 94 -2.87 5.15 7.14
N TYR A 95 -3.33 5.64 6.00
CA TYR A 95 -2.51 6.43 5.08
C TYR A 95 -2.14 7.78 5.68
N ARG A 96 -3.06 8.37 6.43
CA ARG A 96 -2.78 9.59 7.20
C ARG A 96 -1.69 9.35 8.24
N LEU A 97 -1.74 8.25 8.97
CA LEU A 97 -0.71 7.87 9.93
C LEU A 97 0.66 7.64 9.25
N LEU A 98 0.69 6.92 8.13
CA LEU A 98 1.92 6.74 7.35
C LEU A 98 2.53 8.09 6.94
N ALA A 99 1.71 9.01 6.42
CA ALA A 99 2.19 10.34 6.03
C ALA A 99 2.66 11.20 7.23
N ILE A 100 1.97 11.14 8.36
CA ILE A 100 2.39 11.80 9.61
C ILE A 100 3.72 11.24 10.11
N LYS A 101 3.95 9.94 9.95
CA LYS A 101 5.22 9.25 10.26
C LYS A 101 6.34 9.54 9.24
N GLY A 102 6.11 10.43 8.28
CA GLY A 102 7.12 10.91 7.32
C GLY A 102 7.06 10.27 5.93
N ALA A 103 6.21 9.29 5.70
CA ALA A 103 6.15 8.63 4.39
C ALA A 103 5.85 9.63 3.27
N ARG A 104 6.63 9.54 2.19
CA ARG A 104 6.46 10.30 0.93
C ARG A 104 6.07 9.40 -0.24
N VAL A 105 6.31 8.11 -0.10
CA VAL A 105 5.94 7.07 -1.05
C VAL A 105 5.15 5.99 -0.30
N LEU A 106 4.00 5.62 -0.82
CA LEU A 106 3.09 4.65 -0.24
C LEU A 106 3.00 3.42 -1.14
N PHE A 107 3.42 2.26 -0.64
CA PHE A 107 3.29 0.99 -1.35
C PHE A 107 1.95 0.34 -1.07
N VAL A 108 1.29 -0.10 -2.15
CA VAL A 108 -0.04 -0.71 -2.11
C VAL A 108 -0.07 -1.92 -3.06
N PRO A 109 0.51 -3.07 -2.71
CA PRO A 109 0.29 -4.29 -3.48
C PRO A 109 -1.18 -4.68 -3.39
N VAL A 110 -1.84 -4.93 -4.53
CA VAL A 110 -3.30 -5.16 -4.58
C VAL A 110 -3.68 -6.35 -5.44
N SER A 111 -4.83 -6.94 -5.11
CA SER A 111 -5.53 -7.89 -5.96
C SER A 111 -7.05 -7.61 -5.87
N PHE A 112 -7.48 -6.56 -6.55
CA PHE A 112 -8.91 -6.21 -6.65
C PHE A 112 -9.62 -7.13 -7.63
N THR A 113 -10.89 -7.45 -7.36
CA THR A 113 -11.76 -8.06 -8.36
C THR A 113 -11.97 -7.07 -9.52
N LYS A 114 -12.29 -7.60 -10.71
CA LYS A 114 -12.58 -6.73 -11.87
C LYS A 114 -13.67 -5.71 -11.52
N GLU A 115 -14.78 -6.14 -10.94
CA GLU A 115 -15.90 -5.30 -10.54
C GLU A 115 -15.49 -4.11 -9.64
N THR A 116 -14.84 -4.41 -8.53
CA THR A 116 -14.44 -3.36 -7.58
C THR A 116 -13.22 -2.58 -8.06
N GLY A 117 -12.40 -3.17 -8.91
CA GLY A 117 -11.22 -2.54 -9.48
C GLY A 117 -11.59 -1.44 -10.47
N GLU A 118 -12.54 -1.71 -11.36
CA GLU A 118 -13.03 -0.74 -12.35
C GLU A 118 -13.60 0.52 -11.70
N GLU A 119 -14.38 0.35 -10.64
CA GLU A 119 -15.07 1.46 -9.99
C GLU A 119 -14.23 2.17 -8.91
N HIS A 120 -13.41 1.45 -8.16
CA HIS A 120 -12.85 1.98 -6.93
C HIS A 120 -11.33 2.17 -6.93
N LEU A 121 -10.57 1.32 -7.66
CA LEU A 121 -9.12 1.25 -7.44
C LEU A 121 -8.41 2.58 -7.69
N GLU A 122 -8.57 3.14 -8.89
CA GLU A 122 -7.91 4.41 -9.24
C GLU A 122 -8.34 5.55 -8.32
N MET A 123 -9.65 5.68 -8.10
CA MET A 123 -10.20 6.73 -7.24
C MET A 123 -9.60 6.68 -5.84
N LEU A 124 -9.52 5.48 -5.23
CA LEU A 124 -8.95 5.31 -3.90
C LEU A 124 -7.45 5.63 -3.87
N LEU A 125 -6.67 5.10 -4.82
CA LEU A 125 -5.23 5.33 -4.89
C LEU A 125 -4.92 6.82 -5.07
N ARG A 126 -5.65 7.50 -5.95
CA ARG A 126 -5.51 8.96 -6.17
C ARG A 126 -5.90 9.77 -4.93
N ALA A 127 -6.96 9.36 -4.23
CA ALA A 127 -7.34 10.00 -2.97
C ALA A 127 -6.19 9.89 -1.94
N ARG A 128 -5.59 8.68 -1.78
CA ARG A 128 -4.45 8.47 -0.86
C ARG A 128 -3.25 9.32 -1.23
N ALA A 129 -2.99 9.52 -2.52
CA ALA A 129 -1.91 10.41 -2.99
C ALA A 129 -2.18 11.87 -2.63
N VAL A 130 -3.34 12.39 -3.03
CA VAL A 130 -3.70 13.82 -2.91
C VAL A 130 -3.84 14.26 -1.44
N GLU A 131 -4.60 13.52 -0.66
CA GLU A 131 -4.90 13.89 0.74
C GLU A 131 -3.67 13.89 1.66
N ASN A 132 -2.60 13.14 1.25
CA ASN A 132 -1.38 12.98 2.04
C ASN A 132 -0.15 13.63 1.38
N GLY A 133 -0.27 14.13 0.14
CA GLY A 133 0.86 14.68 -0.61
C GLY A 133 1.97 13.65 -0.78
N CYS A 134 1.62 12.41 -1.17
CA CYS A 134 2.52 11.28 -1.32
C CYS A 134 2.45 10.71 -2.74
N TYR A 135 3.54 10.13 -3.21
CA TYR A 135 3.48 9.17 -4.31
C TYR A 135 2.78 7.90 -3.85
N VAL A 136 2.04 7.26 -4.76
CA VAL A 136 1.42 5.95 -4.53
C VAL A 136 1.88 4.98 -5.60
N ILE A 137 2.44 3.84 -5.18
CA ILE A 137 2.86 2.75 -6.05
C ILE A 137 1.95 1.55 -5.77
N ALA A 138 1.06 1.24 -6.71
CA ALA A 138 0.20 0.07 -6.64
C ALA A 138 0.68 -1.00 -7.61
N ALA A 139 1.25 -2.08 -7.08
CA ALA A 139 1.56 -3.29 -7.84
C ALA A 139 0.33 -4.21 -7.80
N ALA A 140 -0.38 -4.32 -8.92
CA ALA A 140 -1.66 -5.01 -9.00
C ALA A 140 -1.55 -6.35 -9.71
N GLN A 141 -2.08 -7.41 -9.10
CA GLN A 141 -2.24 -8.68 -9.75
C GLN A 141 -3.27 -8.60 -10.87
N THR A 142 -3.06 -9.35 -11.95
CA THR A 142 -3.96 -9.44 -13.10
C THR A 142 -4.32 -10.89 -13.42
N GLY A 143 -5.31 -11.08 -14.29
CA GLY A 143 -5.72 -12.36 -14.84
C GLY A 143 -6.69 -13.15 -13.96
N VAL A 144 -7.08 -14.32 -14.47
CA VAL A 144 -8.04 -15.21 -13.82
C VAL A 144 -7.42 -15.89 -12.60
N LYS A 145 -8.08 -15.81 -11.47
CA LYS A 145 -7.78 -16.50 -10.21
C LYS A 145 -8.85 -17.56 -9.95
N PRO A 146 -8.61 -18.54 -9.07
CA PRO A 146 -9.63 -19.58 -8.81
C PRO A 146 -11.01 -19.05 -8.37
N ALA A 147 -11.04 -17.92 -7.67
CA ALA A 147 -12.28 -17.36 -7.11
C ALA A 147 -12.79 -16.10 -7.83
N TYR A 148 -11.97 -15.42 -8.64
CA TYR A 148 -12.32 -14.15 -9.29
C TYR A 148 -11.34 -13.82 -10.43
N THR A 149 -11.67 -12.80 -11.22
CA THR A 149 -10.72 -12.20 -12.16
C THR A 149 -10.13 -10.96 -11.52
N ALA A 150 -8.78 -10.94 -11.42
CA ALA A 150 -8.06 -9.80 -10.89
C ALA A 150 -7.99 -8.68 -11.95
N TYR A 151 -8.23 -7.44 -11.49
CA TYR A 151 -8.40 -6.27 -12.35
C TYR A 151 -7.11 -5.82 -13.04
N GLY A 152 -5.94 -6.04 -12.42
CA GLY A 152 -4.68 -5.49 -12.91
C GLY A 152 -4.59 -3.98 -12.64
N ASN A 153 -4.12 -3.25 -13.65
CA ASN A 153 -3.96 -1.81 -13.61
C ASN A 153 -3.01 -1.33 -12.50
N SER A 154 -1.79 -1.91 -12.46
CA SER A 154 -0.71 -1.35 -11.65
C SER A 154 -0.52 0.13 -11.99
N MET A 155 -0.30 0.97 -10.97
CA MET A 155 -0.22 2.42 -11.16
C MET A 155 0.91 3.03 -10.33
N LEU A 156 1.53 4.07 -10.92
CA LEU A 156 2.30 5.08 -10.20
C LEU A 156 1.52 6.40 -10.26
N ILE A 157 1.26 6.98 -9.10
CA ILE A 157 0.49 8.22 -8.95
C ILE A 157 1.34 9.23 -8.20
N ASP A 158 1.38 10.48 -8.69
CA ASP A 158 2.11 11.56 -8.05
C ASP A 158 1.33 12.20 -6.88
N PRO A 159 1.96 13.03 -6.06
CA PRO A 159 1.32 13.70 -4.93
C PRO A 159 0.18 14.67 -5.31
N TRP A 160 0.10 15.09 -6.59
CA TRP A 160 -0.98 15.91 -7.12
C TRP A 160 -2.18 15.09 -7.61
N GLY A 161 -2.07 13.75 -7.58
CA GLY A 161 -3.09 12.81 -8.04
C GLY A 161 -3.05 12.48 -9.53
N LYS A 162 -1.98 12.87 -10.25
CA LYS A 162 -1.78 12.49 -11.64
C LYS A 162 -1.30 11.05 -11.73
N VAL A 163 -1.93 10.24 -12.57
CA VAL A 163 -1.44 8.91 -12.92
C VAL A 163 -0.27 9.06 -13.88
N LEU A 164 0.94 8.75 -13.41
CA LEU A 164 2.17 8.81 -14.20
C LEU A 164 2.37 7.56 -15.04
N VAL A 165 2.02 6.40 -14.47
CA VAL A 165 2.13 5.08 -15.12
C VAL A 165 0.86 4.29 -14.87
N ARG A 166 0.37 3.61 -15.90
CA ARG A 166 -0.74 2.65 -15.84
C ARG A 166 -0.40 1.42 -16.67
N ALA A 167 -0.43 0.25 -16.07
CA ALA A 167 -0.05 -1.01 -16.71
C ALA A 167 -1.16 -1.67 -17.55
N GLY A 168 -2.43 -1.33 -17.33
CA GLY A 168 -3.55 -2.07 -17.91
C GLY A 168 -3.73 -3.46 -17.30
N SER A 169 -4.23 -4.40 -18.11
CA SER A 169 -4.52 -5.79 -17.68
C SER A 169 -3.39 -6.77 -17.99
N GLU A 170 -2.31 -6.33 -18.58
CA GLU A 170 -1.20 -7.18 -18.99
C GLU A 170 -0.18 -7.37 -17.86
N THR A 171 0.55 -8.48 -17.91
CA THR A 171 1.73 -8.72 -17.05
C THR A 171 2.96 -8.09 -17.70
N GLY A 172 3.82 -7.48 -16.88
CA GLY A 172 5.04 -6.86 -17.40
C GLY A 172 5.81 -6.08 -16.37
N VAL A 173 6.87 -5.42 -16.82
CA VAL A 173 7.65 -4.46 -16.05
C VAL A 173 7.31 -3.07 -16.55
N PHE A 174 6.96 -2.19 -15.63
CA PHE A 174 6.57 -0.82 -15.92
C PHE A 174 7.48 0.12 -15.15
N TYR A 175 7.95 1.17 -15.83
CA TYR A 175 8.92 2.11 -15.29
C TYR A 175 8.26 3.46 -15.06
N GLY A 176 8.65 4.13 -13.98
CA GLY A 176 8.26 5.51 -13.69
C GLY A 176 9.28 6.17 -12.77
N GLU A 177 9.31 7.48 -12.79
CA GLU A 177 10.21 8.30 -11.98
C GLU A 177 9.47 8.91 -10.81
N ILE A 178 10.16 9.02 -9.68
CA ILE A 178 9.69 9.67 -8.45
C ILE A 178 10.65 10.79 -8.12
N ASP A 179 10.11 11.99 -7.99
CA ASP A 179 10.80 13.19 -7.54
C ASP A 179 10.29 13.59 -6.15
N LEU A 180 11.09 13.36 -5.12
CA LEU A 180 10.69 13.70 -3.74
C LEU A 180 10.65 15.21 -3.50
N ASP A 181 11.41 16.01 -4.24
CA ASP A 181 11.33 17.47 -4.17
C ASP A 181 9.97 17.96 -4.68
N HIS A 182 9.42 17.29 -5.69
CA HIS A 182 8.03 17.54 -6.14
C HIS A 182 7.01 17.21 -5.04
N ALA A 183 7.19 16.11 -4.31
CA ALA A 183 6.30 15.79 -3.18
C ALA A 183 6.34 16.89 -2.10
N ASP A 184 7.53 17.37 -1.77
CA ASP A 184 7.71 18.46 -0.81
C ASP A 184 7.12 19.79 -1.31
N ALA A 185 7.27 20.09 -2.59
CA ALA A 185 6.68 21.27 -3.21
C ALA A 185 5.14 21.23 -3.16
N VAL A 186 4.55 20.04 -3.45
CA VAL A 186 3.10 19.83 -3.33
C VAL A 186 2.63 20.04 -1.89
N ARG A 187 3.32 19.47 -0.89
CA ARG A 187 2.99 19.64 0.54
C ARG A 187 3.08 21.09 0.98
N ARG A 188 4.10 21.83 0.55
CA ARG A 188 4.21 23.28 0.85
C ARG A 188 3.08 24.07 0.20
N ARG A 189 2.69 23.75 -1.03
CA ARG A 189 1.61 24.43 -1.77
C ARG A 189 0.22 24.10 -1.22
N MET A 190 0.03 22.87 -0.77
CA MET A 190 -1.23 22.35 -0.24
C MET A 190 -0.96 21.67 1.11
N PRO A 191 -0.84 22.46 2.21
CA PRO A 191 -0.35 21.97 3.50
C PRO A 191 -1.44 21.22 4.29
N SER A 192 -2.08 20.21 3.67
CA SER A 192 -3.18 19.46 4.27
C SER A 192 -2.79 18.65 5.51
N LEU A 193 -1.48 18.32 5.67
CA LEU A 193 -0.98 17.64 6.86
C LEU A 193 -0.83 18.60 8.05
N GLU A 194 -0.30 19.81 7.83
CA GLU A 194 -0.11 20.83 8.85
C GLU A 194 -1.43 21.52 9.25
N SER A 195 -2.34 21.67 8.28
CA SER A 195 -3.64 22.34 8.49
C SER A 195 -4.67 21.50 9.25
N ARG A 196 -4.31 20.29 9.71
CA ARG A 196 -5.21 19.47 10.51
C ARG A 196 -5.57 20.14 11.83
N ARG A 197 -6.82 20.07 12.20
CA ARG A 197 -7.32 20.60 13.46
C ARG A 197 -7.11 19.62 14.61
N THR A 198 -5.82 19.40 14.98
CA THR A 198 -5.43 18.47 16.06
C THR A 198 -5.91 18.93 17.45
N ASP A 199 -6.37 20.14 17.55
CA ASP A 199 -7.10 20.69 18.69
C ASP A 199 -8.57 20.22 18.78
N VAL A 200 -9.13 19.68 17.68
CA VAL A 200 -10.52 19.20 17.59
C VAL A 200 -10.60 17.67 17.45
N TYR A 201 -9.68 17.08 16.67
CA TYR A 201 -9.62 15.63 16.46
C TYR A 201 -8.18 15.14 16.29
N GLN A 202 -7.92 13.88 16.65
CA GLN A 202 -6.62 13.24 16.50
C GLN A 202 -6.74 11.92 15.76
N VAL A 203 -5.71 11.62 14.94
CA VAL A 203 -5.49 10.31 14.35
C VAL A 203 -4.13 9.84 14.86
N GLU A 204 -4.13 8.80 15.68
CA GLU A 204 -2.93 8.30 16.34
C GLU A 204 -2.89 6.76 16.37
N GLU A 205 -1.68 6.21 16.30
CA GLU A 205 -1.44 4.79 16.51
C GLU A 205 -1.50 4.50 18.01
N LYS A 206 -2.34 3.54 18.43
CA LYS A 206 -2.35 3.10 19.82
C LYS A 206 -1.05 2.35 20.12
N ARG A 207 -0.24 2.87 21.02
CA ARG A 207 0.92 2.15 21.56
C ARG A 207 0.41 0.98 22.40
N LYS A 208 0.92 -0.21 22.09
CA LYS A 208 0.73 -1.41 22.93
C LYS A 208 1.72 -1.43 24.07
#